data_b1a25633ce183ab9fae42931058f5b13
#
_entry.id   b1a25633ce183ab9fae42931058f5b13
#
_cell.length_a   1.000
_cell.length_b   1.000
_cell.length_c   1.000
_cell.angle_alpha   90.00
_cell.angle_beta   90.00
_cell.angle_gamma   90.00
#
_symmetry.space_group_name_H-M   'P 1'
#
loop_
_entity.id
_entity.type
_entity.pdbx_description
1 polymer ?
#
loop_
_entity_poly.entity_id
_entity_poly.type
_entity_poly.pdbx_seq_one_letter_code
_entity_poly.pdbx_strand_id
1 'polypeptide(L)'
;GEVFSKLPRLDAVFVPGGDPGHTPPKLLMPLLAKQTENLHRTHPKAQMWVSPQGFTQQWWDEFMTIVREEQPAWLTGIVFGPQVPLDTVKLRALLPAKYQLRHYPDITHNRQCQFPVADWDTAFAIAEARECVNPRPRAYAHILRIFPPPTIGFLDYSEGCNDDVNKAVWSGLGWDPD
;
A
#
# COMPACT_ATOMS: atom_id res chain seq x y z
N GLY A 1 9.39 -3.52 -20.64
CA GLY A 1 9.11 -4.73 -21.38
C GLY A 1 9.95 -5.93 -20.99
N GLU A 2 11.27 -5.81 -21.01
CA GLU A 2 12.16 -6.97 -20.84
C GLU A 2 11.97 -7.71 -19.49
N VAL A 3 11.77 -6.97 -18.38
CA VAL A 3 11.53 -7.58 -17.06
C VAL A 3 10.25 -8.41 -17.08
N PHE A 4 9.16 -7.86 -17.59
CA PHE A 4 7.88 -8.56 -17.60
C PHE A 4 7.92 -9.84 -18.46
N SER A 5 8.62 -9.81 -19.59
CA SER A 5 8.71 -10.98 -20.47
C SER A 5 9.49 -12.17 -19.88
N LYS A 6 10.30 -11.94 -18.83
CA LYS A 6 11.06 -12.99 -18.14
C LYS A 6 10.27 -13.67 -17.02
N LEU A 7 9.12 -13.13 -16.64
CA LEU A 7 8.28 -13.70 -15.59
C LEU A 7 7.27 -14.68 -16.21
N PRO A 8 7.20 -15.91 -15.70
CA PRO A 8 6.23 -16.89 -16.23
C PRO A 8 4.79 -16.52 -15.90
N ARG A 9 4.58 -15.82 -14.80
CA ARG A 9 3.28 -15.31 -14.35
C ARG A 9 3.46 -14.02 -13.57
N LEU A 10 2.58 -13.04 -13.82
CA LEU A 10 2.49 -11.81 -13.08
C LEU A 10 1.02 -11.38 -13.03
N ASP A 11 0.44 -11.35 -11.83
CA ASP A 11 -0.97 -11.05 -11.63
C ASP A 11 -1.21 -9.57 -11.31
N ALA A 12 -0.27 -8.92 -10.63
CA ALA A 12 -0.39 -7.51 -10.27
C ALA A 12 0.98 -6.83 -10.09
N VAL A 13 1.01 -5.54 -10.35
CA VAL A 13 2.12 -4.64 -10.04
C VAL A 13 1.61 -3.56 -9.09
N PHE A 14 2.36 -3.33 -8.01
CA PHE A 14 2.07 -2.31 -7.01
C PHE A 14 3.17 -1.25 -7.05
N VAL A 15 2.78 0.01 -7.16
CA VAL A 15 3.72 1.12 -7.29
C VAL A 15 3.53 2.09 -6.13
N PRO A 16 4.55 2.31 -5.29
CA PRO A 16 4.54 3.40 -4.33
C PRO A 16 4.68 4.73 -5.09
N GLY A 17 3.76 5.66 -4.86
CA GLY A 17 3.67 6.87 -5.66
C GLY A 17 4.82 7.84 -5.45
N GLY A 18 4.95 8.36 -4.23
CA GLY A 18 5.92 9.41 -3.89
C GLY A 18 7.15 8.94 -3.11
N ASP A 19 7.18 7.68 -2.69
CA ASP A 19 8.25 7.13 -1.86
C ASP A 19 8.87 5.89 -2.54
N PRO A 20 10.19 5.87 -2.79
CA PRO A 20 11.18 6.90 -2.50
C PRO A 20 11.38 7.94 -3.63
N GLY A 21 10.70 7.83 -4.73
CA GLY A 21 11.07 8.49 -5.98
C GLY A 21 10.69 9.98 -6.11
N HIS A 22 9.85 10.53 -5.24
CA HIS A 22 9.37 11.92 -5.31
C HIS A 22 8.91 12.38 -6.70
N THR A 23 8.25 11.49 -7.45
CA THR A 23 7.76 11.79 -8.80
C THR A 23 6.34 12.35 -8.74
N PRO A 24 6.09 13.56 -9.24
CA PRO A 24 4.76 14.15 -9.22
C PRO A 24 3.77 13.35 -10.08
N PRO A 25 2.48 13.28 -9.70
CA PRO A 25 1.48 12.48 -10.39
C PRO A 25 1.36 12.74 -11.89
N LYS A 26 1.47 13.99 -12.31
CA LYS A 26 1.44 14.35 -13.74
C LYS A 26 2.54 13.71 -14.60
N LEU A 27 3.64 13.25 -13.98
CA LEU A 27 4.71 12.51 -14.67
C LEU A 27 4.57 11.01 -14.40
N LEU A 28 4.21 10.64 -13.17
CA LEU A 28 4.07 9.25 -12.76
C LEU A 28 2.93 8.55 -13.51
N MET A 29 1.74 9.15 -13.59
CA MET A 29 0.58 8.49 -14.17
C MET A 29 0.73 8.17 -15.67
N PRO A 30 1.26 9.06 -16.54
CA PRO A 30 1.57 8.71 -17.92
C PRO A 30 2.66 7.64 -18.04
N LEU A 31 3.68 7.67 -17.17
CA LEU A 31 4.70 6.62 -17.12
C LEU A 31 4.07 5.26 -16.80
N LEU A 32 3.20 5.18 -15.81
CA LEU A 32 2.54 3.94 -15.43
C LEU A 32 1.54 3.45 -16.48
N ALA A 33 0.86 4.34 -17.17
CA ALA A 33 0.07 3.99 -18.35
C ALA A 33 0.93 3.24 -19.37
N LYS A 34 2.11 3.79 -19.70
CA LYS A 34 3.05 3.16 -20.62
C LYS A 34 3.63 1.85 -20.10
N GLN A 35 3.90 1.76 -18.79
CA GLN A 35 4.34 0.50 -18.17
C GLN A 35 3.24 -0.55 -18.23
N THR A 36 1.99 -0.17 -18.05
CA THR A 36 0.85 -1.09 -18.15
C THR A 36 0.67 -1.61 -19.58
N GLU A 37 0.84 -0.78 -20.60
CA GLU A 37 0.88 -1.25 -22.00
C GLU A 37 1.98 -2.30 -22.19
N ASN A 38 3.17 -2.06 -21.67
CA ASN A 38 4.27 -3.01 -21.74
C ASN A 38 4.00 -4.30 -20.94
N LEU A 39 3.37 -4.19 -19.78
CA LEU A 39 2.94 -5.32 -18.95
C LEU A 39 1.93 -6.20 -19.70
N HIS A 40 0.94 -5.59 -20.29
CA HIS A 40 -0.14 -6.29 -20.97
C HIS A 40 0.28 -6.99 -22.28
N ARG A 41 1.46 -6.70 -22.82
CA ARG A 41 2.01 -7.46 -23.98
C ARG A 41 2.32 -8.91 -23.62
N THR A 42 2.67 -9.19 -22.36
CA THR A 42 3.05 -10.51 -21.87
C THR A 42 2.10 -11.04 -20.81
N HIS A 43 1.46 -10.16 -20.07
CA HIS A 43 0.50 -10.48 -18.98
C HIS A 43 -0.78 -9.65 -19.15
N PRO A 44 -1.64 -9.99 -20.12
CA PRO A 44 -2.78 -9.15 -20.52
C PRO A 44 -3.85 -8.96 -19.45
N LYS A 45 -3.85 -9.78 -18.40
CA LYS A 45 -4.78 -9.70 -17.27
C LYS A 45 -4.15 -9.12 -16.01
N ALA A 46 -2.86 -8.78 -16.05
CA ALA A 46 -2.17 -8.24 -14.88
C ALA A 46 -2.70 -6.87 -14.49
N GLN A 47 -2.82 -6.66 -13.20
CA GLN A 47 -3.37 -5.45 -12.61
C GLN A 47 -2.27 -4.42 -12.33
N MET A 48 -2.62 -3.14 -12.44
CA MET A 48 -1.74 -2.03 -12.04
C MET A 48 -2.37 -1.27 -10.88
N TRP A 49 -1.61 -1.14 -9.79
CA TRP A 49 -2.04 -0.50 -8.55
C TRP A 49 -1.08 0.62 -8.18
N VAL A 50 -1.61 1.71 -7.65
CA VAL A 50 -0.82 2.86 -7.23
C VAL A 50 -1.15 3.23 -5.79
N SER A 51 -0.13 3.45 -4.98
CA SER A 51 -0.27 4.05 -3.66
C SER A 51 0.05 5.55 -3.73
N PRO A 52 -0.77 6.44 -3.19
CA PRO A 52 -0.42 7.85 -3.04
C PRO A 52 0.52 8.11 -1.86
N GLN A 53 1.24 7.10 -1.42
CA GLN A 53 2.22 7.18 -0.34
C GLN A 53 3.29 8.25 -0.63
N GLY A 54 3.59 9.07 0.38
CA GLY A 54 4.62 10.10 0.26
C GLY A 54 4.25 11.28 -0.63
N PHE A 55 3.01 11.40 -1.08
CA PHE A 55 2.55 12.58 -1.80
C PHE A 55 2.38 13.77 -0.86
N THR A 56 2.83 14.93 -1.30
CA THR A 56 2.45 16.21 -0.69
C THR A 56 0.96 16.45 -0.88
N GLN A 57 0.36 17.40 -0.14
CA GLN A 57 -1.03 17.77 -0.35
C GLN A 57 -1.31 18.16 -1.81
N GLN A 58 -0.44 18.95 -2.42
CA GLN A 58 -0.56 19.35 -3.82
C GLN A 58 -0.57 18.14 -4.76
N TRP A 59 0.31 17.17 -4.54
CA TRP A 59 0.36 15.95 -5.35
C TRP A 59 -0.83 15.03 -5.10
N TRP A 60 -1.31 15.00 -3.87
CA TRP A 60 -2.55 14.32 -3.55
C TRP A 60 -3.72 14.87 -4.35
N ASP A 61 -3.89 16.19 -4.36
CA ASP A 61 -4.98 16.85 -5.06
C ASP A 61 -4.87 16.62 -6.58
N GLU A 62 -3.66 16.72 -7.13
CA GLU A 62 -3.37 16.41 -8.54
C GLU A 62 -3.69 14.94 -8.88
N PHE A 63 -3.26 14.00 -8.05
CA PHE A 63 -3.53 12.57 -8.22
C PHE A 63 -5.04 12.29 -8.17
N MET A 64 -5.74 12.84 -7.20
CA MET A 64 -7.18 12.66 -7.07
C MET A 64 -7.96 13.27 -8.22
N THR A 65 -7.50 14.39 -8.76
CA THR A 65 -8.08 14.98 -9.98
C THR A 65 -7.97 14.02 -11.15
N ILE A 66 -6.77 13.49 -11.43
CA ILE A 66 -6.56 12.49 -12.48
C ILE A 66 -7.45 11.26 -12.28
N VAL A 67 -7.48 10.71 -11.07
CA VAL A 67 -8.26 9.50 -10.76
C VAL A 67 -9.77 9.73 -10.92
N ARG A 68 -10.27 10.89 -10.53
CA ARG A 68 -11.71 11.19 -10.54
C ARG A 68 -12.22 11.69 -11.88
N GLU A 69 -11.44 12.50 -12.58
CA GLU A 69 -11.88 13.17 -13.80
C GLU A 69 -11.47 12.40 -15.05
N GLU A 70 -10.20 12.02 -15.15
CA GLU A 70 -9.70 11.26 -16.31
C GLU A 70 -10.05 9.78 -16.24
N GLN A 71 -10.16 9.26 -15.03
CA GLN A 71 -10.53 7.87 -14.76
C GLN A 71 -9.77 6.85 -15.62
N PRO A 72 -8.43 6.81 -15.57
CA PRO A 72 -7.62 5.98 -16.44
C PRO A 72 -8.02 4.49 -16.38
N ALA A 73 -8.29 3.92 -17.56
CA ALA A 73 -8.78 2.54 -17.67
C ALA A 73 -7.73 1.48 -17.30
N TRP A 74 -6.46 1.83 -17.40
CA TRP A 74 -5.34 0.94 -17.06
C TRP A 74 -5.13 0.77 -15.56
N LEU A 75 -5.63 1.72 -14.73
CA LEU A 75 -5.51 1.68 -13.29
C LEU A 75 -6.57 0.75 -12.70
N THR A 76 -6.15 -0.28 -12.01
CA THR A 76 -7.07 -1.23 -11.36
C THR A 76 -7.58 -0.70 -10.03
N GLY A 77 -6.70 -0.10 -9.24
CA GLY A 77 -7.10 0.39 -7.93
C GLY A 77 -5.98 1.14 -7.20
N ILE A 78 -6.33 1.56 -6.01
CA ILE A 78 -5.49 2.35 -5.12
C ILE A 78 -5.07 1.49 -3.92
N VAL A 79 -3.83 1.66 -3.51
CA VAL A 79 -3.30 1.05 -2.28
C VAL A 79 -3.27 2.10 -1.18
N PHE A 80 -4.07 1.89 -0.14
CA PHE A 80 -3.98 2.67 1.08
C PHE A 80 -2.78 2.19 1.90
N GLY A 81 -1.79 3.05 2.06
CA GLY A 81 -0.54 2.73 2.74
C GLY A 81 -0.19 3.73 3.84
N PRO A 82 0.99 3.59 4.43
CA PRO A 82 1.57 4.62 5.30
C PRO A 82 1.59 5.98 4.58
N GLN A 83 1.55 7.06 5.34
CA GLN A 83 1.65 8.44 4.82
C GLN A 83 0.50 8.85 3.86
N VAL A 84 -0.57 8.07 3.75
CA VAL A 84 -1.79 8.51 3.07
C VAL A 84 -2.60 9.39 4.03
N PRO A 85 -2.99 10.61 3.63
CA PRO A 85 -3.53 11.61 4.56
C PRO A 85 -4.97 11.36 5.03
N LEU A 86 -5.62 10.33 4.52
CA LEU A 86 -7.01 9.96 4.83
C LEU A 86 -7.09 8.54 5.37
N ASP A 87 -8.16 8.24 6.09
CA ASP A 87 -8.52 6.86 6.41
C ASP A 87 -9.17 6.14 5.20
N THR A 88 -9.28 4.83 5.28
CA THR A 88 -9.79 3.99 4.18
C THR A 88 -11.25 4.29 3.81
N VAL A 89 -12.07 4.67 4.79
CA VAL A 89 -13.50 4.98 4.57
C VAL A 89 -13.64 6.26 3.76
N LYS A 90 -12.91 7.31 4.16
CA LYS A 90 -12.88 8.58 3.42
C LYS A 90 -12.29 8.41 2.04
N LEU A 91 -11.18 7.66 1.94
CA LEU A 91 -10.56 7.38 0.65
C LEU A 91 -11.55 6.66 -0.28
N ARG A 92 -12.24 5.62 0.21
CA ARG A 92 -13.26 4.91 -0.58
C ARG A 92 -14.38 5.83 -1.06
N ALA A 93 -14.84 6.74 -0.21
CA ALA A 93 -15.91 7.68 -0.56
C ALA A 93 -15.51 8.67 -1.67
N LEU A 94 -14.23 8.99 -1.79
CA LEU A 94 -13.70 9.89 -2.80
C LEU A 94 -13.41 9.20 -4.14
N LEU A 95 -13.17 7.89 -4.14
CA LEU A 95 -12.79 7.16 -5.34
C LEU A 95 -14.01 6.77 -6.19
N PRO A 96 -13.92 6.88 -7.52
CA PRO A 96 -14.90 6.26 -8.41
C PRO A 96 -15.09 4.76 -8.10
N ALA A 97 -16.32 4.28 -8.20
CA ALA A 97 -16.68 2.91 -7.80
C ALA A 97 -15.91 1.81 -8.55
N LYS A 98 -15.45 2.10 -9.76
CA LYS A 98 -14.68 1.16 -10.57
C LYS A 98 -13.30 0.83 -10.00
N TYR A 99 -12.69 1.72 -9.20
CA TYR A 99 -11.40 1.47 -8.61
C TYR A 99 -11.53 0.69 -7.32
N GLN A 100 -10.78 -0.37 -7.23
CA GLN A 100 -10.70 -1.18 -6.02
C GLN A 100 -9.73 -0.54 -5.02
N LEU A 101 -9.83 -0.91 -3.76
CA LEU A 101 -8.96 -0.44 -2.70
C LEU A 101 -8.30 -1.64 -2.01
N ARG A 102 -6.99 -1.59 -1.85
CA ARG A 102 -6.21 -2.52 -1.01
C ARG A 102 -5.58 -1.77 0.14
N HIS A 103 -5.34 -2.49 1.20
CA HIS A 103 -4.58 -1.97 2.34
C HIS A 103 -3.12 -2.42 2.27
N TYR A 104 -2.23 -1.53 2.66
CA TYR A 104 -0.82 -1.78 2.85
C TYR A 104 -0.47 -1.40 4.31
N PRO A 105 -0.60 -2.35 5.26
CA PRO A 105 -0.25 -2.08 6.65
C PRO A 105 1.25 -1.95 6.81
N ASP A 106 1.65 -0.93 7.54
CA ASP A 106 3.01 -0.80 8.04
C ASP A 106 3.12 -1.60 9.35
N ILE A 107 3.73 -2.76 9.28
CA ILE A 107 3.90 -3.67 10.41
C ILE A 107 5.33 -3.66 10.99
N THR A 108 6.16 -2.75 10.50
CA THR A 108 7.55 -2.65 10.92
C THR A 108 7.79 -1.50 11.88
N HIS A 109 7.28 -0.31 11.56
CA HIS A 109 7.53 0.87 12.37
C HIS A 109 6.75 0.80 13.68
N ASN A 110 7.36 1.30 14.75
CA ASN A 110 6.76 1.28 16.08
C ASN A 110 6.43 2.67 16.62
N ARG A 111 6.90 3.72 15.95
CA ARG A 111 6.64 5.12 16.25
C ARG A 111 6.47 5.89 14.95
N GLN A 112 5.63 6.93 14.96
CA GLN A 112 5.31 7.72 13.75
C GLN A 112 4.86 6.83 12.58
N CYS A 113 3.97 5.91 12.86
CA CYS A 113 3.48 4.89 11.93
C CYS A 113 1.97 4.73 12.05
N GLN A 114 1.39 3.88 11.20
CA GLN A 114 -0.04 3.61 11.21
C GLN A 114 -0.51 2.99 12.55
N PHE A 115 0.31 2.15 13.16
CA PHE A 115 -0.02 1.39 14.37
C PHE A 115 1.07 1.54 15.42
N PRO A 116 1.21 2.71 16.04
CA PRO A 116 2.26 2.95 17.02
C PRO A 116 2.14 2.00 18.21
N VAL A 117 3.29 1.64 18.78
CA VAL A 117 3.33 0.87 20.03
C VAL A 117 2.98 1.81 21.17
N ALA A 118 1.92 1.46 21.91
CA ALA A 118 1.61 2.11 23.18
C ALA A 118 2.60 1.66 24.25
N ASP A 119 2.82 2.51 25.25
CA ASP A 119 3.57 2.20 26.48
C ASP A 119 5.05 1.80 26.30
N TRP A 120 5.66 2.13 25.18
CA TRP A 120 7.08 1.96 25.02
C TRP A 120 7.87 3.03 25.77
N ASP A 121 9.01 2.63 26.31
CA ASP A 121 10.01 3.59 26.78
C ASP A 121 10.37 4.57 25.67
N THR A 122 10.30 5.87 25.98
CA THR A 122 10.45 6.92 24.97
C THR A 122 11.85 6.93 24.35
N ALA A 123 12.90 6.69 25.14
CA ALA A 123 14.27 6.66 24.64
C ALA A 123 14.49 5.47 23.72
N PHE A 124 13.95 4.30 24.07
CA PHE A 124 14.00 3.12 23.25
C PHE A 124 13.21 3.33 21.94
N ALA A 125 12.00 3.86 22.00
CA ALA A 125 11.19 4.14 20.83
C ALA A 125 11.82 5.18 19.88
N ILE A 126 12.62 6.13 20.41
CA ILE A 126 13.36 7.08 19.59
C ILE A 126 14.57 6.43 18.93
N ALA A 127 15.32 5.62 19.68
CA ALA A 127 16.52 4.96 19.16
C ALA A 127 16.19 3.85 18.15
N GLU A 128 15.12 3.12 18.40
CA GLU A 128 14.66 1.94 17.64
C GLU A 128 13.34 2.20 16.90
N ALA A 129 13.14 3.41 16.42
CA ALA A 129 11.87 3.86 15.82
C ALA A 129 11.44 3.02 14.62
N ARG A 130 12.37 2.32 14.02
CA ARG A 130 12.22 1.48 12.84
C ARG A 130 13.07 0.22 13.03
N GLU A 131 12.70 -0.86 12.40
CA GLU A 131 13.51 -2.09 12.29
C GLU A 131 13.88 -2.77 13.61
N CYS A 132 13.30 -2.37 14.72
CA CYS A 132 13.52 -3.03 15.98
C CYS A 132 12.74 -4.35 16.08
N VAL A 133 13.08 -5.16 17.08
CA VAL A 133 12.32 -6.35 17.44
C VAL A 133 10.90 -5.94 17.83
N ASN A 134 9.93 -6.21 16.97
CA ASN A 134 8.56 -5.75 17.16
C ASN A 134 7.49 -6.82 16.91
N PRO A 135 7.61 -8.05 17.46
CA PRO A 135 6.57 -9.04 17.31
C PRO A 135 5.36 -8.68 18.16
N ARG A 136 4.24 -8.37 17.51
CA ARG A 136 2.97 -7.97 18.16
C ARG A 136 1.79 -8.83 17.69
N PRO A 137 1.85 -10.17 17.81
CA PRO A 137 0.86 -11.05 17.18
C PRO A 137 -0.57 -10.76 17.65
N ARG A 138 -0.79 -10.50 18.94
CA ARG A 138 -2.13 -10.19 19.47
C ARG A 138 -2.65 -8.85 18.98
N ALA A 139 -1.78 -7.82 18.96
CA ALA A 139 -2.18 -6.49 18.52
C ALA A 139 -2.51 -6.50 17.02
N TYR A 140 -1.67 -7.12 16.19
CA TYR A 140 -1.92 -7.20 14.76
C TYR A 140 -3.12 -8.08 14.41
N ALA A 141 -3.34 -9.18 15.12
CA ALA A 141 -4.56 -9.96 14.97
C ALA A 141 -5.81 -9.14 15.27
N HIS A 142 -5.77 -8.31 16.32
CA HIS A 142 -6.85 -7.40 16.64
C HIS A 142 -7.05 -6.33 15.56
N ILE A 143 -5.98 -5.67 15.13
CA ILE A 143 -6.03 -4.63 14.10
C ILE A 143 -6.61 -5.18 12.79
N LEU A 144 -6.17 -6.35 12.36
CA LEU A 144 -6.66 -6.95 11.13
C LEU A 144 -8.16 -7.24 11.19
N ARG A 145 -8.67 -7.73 12.33
CA ARG A 145 -10.09 -8.03 12.52
C ARG A 145 -11.00 -6.80 12.58
N ILE A 146 -10.47 -5.69 13.08
CA ILE A 146 -11.23 -4.41 13.11
C ILE A 146 -11.00 -3.57 11.87
N PHE A 147 -10.11 -3.99 10.96
CA PHE A 147 -9.82 -3.23 9.77
C PHE A 147 -11.03 -3.20 8.85
N PRO A 148 -11.56 -2.01 8.54
CA PRO A 148 -12.86 -1.92 7.89
C PRO A 148 -12.83 -2.47 6.47
N PRO A 149 -13.89 -3.15 6.05
CA PRO A 149 -14.10 -3.46 4.66
C PRO A 149 -14.50 -2.19 3.90
N PRO A 150 -13.58 -1.49 3.23
CA PRO A 150 -13.80 -1.30 1.82
C PRO A 150 -12.62 -1.82 1.01
N THR A 151 -11.71 -2.56 1.63
CA THR A 151 -10.55 -3.12 0.94
C THR A 151 -10.79 -4.56 0.52
N ILE A 152 -10.27 -4.93 -0.66
CA ILE A 152 -10.39 -6.30 -1.17
C ILE A 152 -9.21 -7.21 -0.79
N GLY A 153 -8.32 -6.72 0.04
CA GLY A 153 -7.14 -7.42 0.50
C GLY A 153 -6.05 -6.46 0.95
N PHE A 154 -4.91 -7.01 1.29
CA PHE A 154 -3.78 -6.25 1.79
C PHE A 154 -2.46 -6.71 1.16
N LEU A 155 -1.40 -5.95 1.44
CA LEU A 155 0.00 -6.26 1.20
C LEU A 155 0.70 -6.16 2.53
N ASP A 156 1.70 -6.99 2.77
CA ASP A 156 2.56 -6.86 3.95
C ASP A 156 3.88 -6.21 3.57
N TYR A 157 4.33 -5.28 4.38
CA TYR A 157 5.67 -4.72 4.31
C TYR A 157 6.35 -4.85 5.66
N SER A 158 7.59 -5.25 5.61
CA SER A 158 8.45 -5.34 6.78
C SER A 158 9.91 -5.28 6.36
N GLU A 159 10.69 -4.56 7.13
CA GLU A 159 12.16 -4.48 7.01
C GLU A 159 12.85 -4.62 8.37
N GLY A 160 12.09 -4.87 9.42
CA GLY A 160 12.59 -5.01 10.78
C GLY A 160 13.03 -6.42 11.14
N CYS A 161 13.87 -6.52 12.14
CA CYS A 161 14.27 -7.81 12.72
C CYS A 161 13.03 -8.48 13.37
N ASN A 162 12.83 -9.76 13.11
CA ASN A 162 11.73 -10.57 13.66
C ASN A 162 10.31 -10.16 13.25
N ASP A 163 10.15 -9.36 12.22
CA ASP A 163 8.83 -9.02 11.68
C ASP A 163 8.15 -10.21 10.99
N ASP A 164 8.84 -11.30 10.76
CA ASP A 164 8.27 -12.52 10.18
C ASP A 164 7.11 -13.07 11.01
N VAL A 165 7.13 -12.89 12.33
CA VAL A 165 5.99 -13.21 13.21
C VAL A 165 4.77 -12.38 12.83
N ASN A 166 4.95 -11.09 12.61
CA ASN A 166 3.87 -10.18 12.23
C ASN A 166 3.32 -10.52 10.84
N LYS A 167 4.19 -10.81 9.87
CA LYS A 167 3.78 -11.26 8.53
C LYS A 167 3.02 -12.58 8.59
N ALA A 168 3.48 -13.55 9.39
CA ALA A 168 2.78 -14.82 9.55
C ALA A 168 1.36 -14.62 10.12
N VAL A 169 1.20 -13.72 11.10
CA VAL A 169 -0.11 -13.37 11.66
C VAL A 169 -1.01 -12.74 10.60
N TRP A 170 -0.53 -11.73 9.88
CA TRP A 170 -1.29 -11.06 8.83
C TRP A 170 -1.67 -12.02 7.71
N SER A 171 -0.71 -12.80 7.21
CA SER A 171 -0.96 -13.76 6.14
C SER A 171 -1.90 -14.87 6.56
N GLY A 172 -1.73 -15.42 7.76
CA GLY A 172 -2.61 -16.46 8.30
C GLY A 172 -4.04 -15.99 8.43
N LEU A 173 -4.25 -14.86 9.09
CA LEU A 173 -5.59 -14.27 9.27
C LEU A 173 -6.18 -13.69 7.98
N GLY A 174 -5.36 -13.34 7.00
CA GLY A 174 -5.84 -12.95 5.67
C GLY A 174 -6.35 -14.13 4.85
N TRP A 175 -5.88 -15.34 5.16
CA TRP A 175 -6.35 -16.60 4.57
C TRP A 175 -7.56 -17.15 5.32
N ASP A 176 -7.48 -17.19 6.64
CA ASP A 176 -8.51 -17.70 7.55
C ASP A 176 -8.64 -16.74 8.74
N PRO A 177 -9.67 -15.88 8.78
CA PRO A 177 -9.81 -14.84 9.80
C PRO A 177 -10.33 -15.36 11.15
N ASP A 178 -10.81 -16.60 11.23
CA ASP A 178 -11.32 -17.28 12.42
C ASP A 178 -10.18 -18.12 13.08
#